data_6350e92d41ca34bc59247f50d0856ff4
#
_entry.id   6350e92d41ca34bc59247f50d0856ff4
#
_cell.length_a   1.000
_cell.length_b   1.000
_cell.length_c   1.000
_cell.angle_alpha   90.00
_cell.angle_beta   90.00
_cell.angle_gamma   90.00
#
_symmetry.space_group_name_H-M   'P 1'
#
loop_
_entity.id
_entity.type
_entity.pdbx_description
1 polymer ?
#
loop_
_entity_poly.entity_id
_entity_poly.type
_entity_poly.pdbx_seq_one_letter_code
_entity_poly.pdbx_strand_id
1 'polypeptide(L)'
;MSQTAAPAISRPPLPARRPWTAARITGHVLMAFWIVSGIGLALYLGQNLFSTFASQYLPKYVTGAVVTLKLTIYSFLIGAALSVPLALACSAKNSAVRSLGNAYVYFFRGTPLLAQVFLIYYGLGSFRSALDTVGLWWFFRDAWNCVLLTFALNTAAYQAEILRGAVQSMPKGQWEGAFSLGLSRGVTFFKVILPQALIVALRPYGNEIILLLKGSAISSIVTIYDIMGEANRAFSRSFDFQAYIWAAVAYLIAVELIRRAWDLMEQRLTRHLRHGK
;
A
#
# COMPACT_ATOMS: atom_id res chain seq x y z
N MET A 1 -69.94 1.16 33.33
CA MET A 1 -68.71 1.73 32.76
C MET A 1 -67.56 0.75 33.02
N SER A 2 -67.27 -0.09 32.04
CA SER A 2 -66.19 -1.13 32.12
C SER A 2 -64.82 -0.50 31.67
N GLN A 3 -63.88 -0.35 32.57
CA GLN A 3 -62.56 0.05 32.23
C GLN A 3 -61.80 -1.17 31.67
N THR A 4 -61.56 -1.18 30.37
CA THR A 4 -60.68 -2.14 29.70
C THR A 4 -59.22 -1.79 30.08
N ALA A 5 -58.60 -2.59 30.93
CA ALA A 5 -57.19 -2.50 31.28
C ALA A 5 -56.31 -2.71 30.03
N ALA A 6 -55.45 -1.76 29.73
CA ALA A 6 -54.47 -1.89 28.62
C ALA A 6 -53.55 -3.10 28.85
N PRO A 7 -53.21 -3.88 27.80
CA PRO A 7 -52.35 -5.04 27.93
C PRO A 7 -50.95 -4.61 28.38
N ALA A 8 -50.46 -5.24 29.45
CA ALA A 8 -49.10 -5.03 29.95
C ALA A 8 -48.07 -5.42 28.87
N ILE A 9 -47.29 -4.47 28.40
CA ILE A 9 -46.18 -4.72 27.48
C ILE A 9 -45.13 -5.55 28.21
N SER A 10 -45.10 -6.87 27.97
CA SER A 10 -44.07 -7.75 28.48
C SER A 10 -42.72 -7.38 27.89
N ARG A 11 -41.76 -6.99 28.74
CA ARG A 11 -40.38 -6.75 28.28
C ARG A 11 -39.81 -8.05 27.70
N PRO A 12 -39.15 -8.00 26.52
CA PRO A 12 -38.52 -9.20 25.96
C PRO A 12 -37.53 -9.78 26.97
N PRO A 13 -37.40 -11.12 27.09
CA PRO A 13 -36.51 -11.76 28.01
C PRO A 13 -35.09 -11.33 27.73
N LEU A 14 -34.30 -11.05 28.78
CA LEU A 14 -32.88 -10.70 28.65
C LEU A 14 -32.15 -11.79 27.86
N PRO A 15 -31.25 -11.44 26.92
CA PRO A 15 -30.52 -12.43 26.14
C PRO A 15 -29.70 -13.35 27.08
N ALA A 16 -29.86 -14.65 26.89
CA ALA A 16 -29.17 -15.65 27.69
C ALA A 16 -27.65 -15.41 27.66
N ARG A 17 -26.99 -15.47 28.81
CA ARG A 17 -25.52 -15.34 28.89
C ARG A 17 -24.89 -16.42 28.01
N ARG A 18 -24.12 -16.00 26.99
CA ARG A 18 -23.44 -16.93 26.10
C ARG A 18 -22.44 -17.78 26.86
N PRO A 19 -22.52 -19.13 26.80
CA PRO A 19 -21.60 -20.01 27.52
C PRO A 19 -20.14 -19.80 27.09
N TRP A 20 -19.22 -20.09 27.99
CA TRP A 20 -17.79 -20.11 27.73
C TRP A 20 -17.44 -21.36 26.91
N THR A 21 -17.38 -21.21 25.57
CA THR A 21 -16.90 -22.28 24.68
C THR A 21 -15.37 -22.25 24.61
N ALA A 22 -14.74 -23.38 24.26
CA ALA A 22 -13.29 -23.47 24.07
C ALA A 22 -12.77 -22.39 23.10
N ALA A 23 -13.48 -22.19 21.99
CA ALA A 23 -13.14 -21.13 21.00
C ALA A 23 -13.15 -19.72 21.63
N ARG A 24 -14.11 -19.43 22.51
CA ARG A 24 -14.19 -18.14 23.19
C ARG A 24 -13.04 -17.96 24.20
N ILE A 25 -12.70 -18.99 24.95
CA ILE A 25 -11.56 -18.99 25.88
C ILE A 25 -10.27 -18.76 25.11
N THR A 26 -10.02 -19.52 24.03
CA THR A 26 -8.84 -19.37 23.18
C THR A 26 -8.74 -17.94 22.61
N GLY A 27 -9.86 -17.37 22.14
CA GLY A 27 -9.88 -15.98 21.66
C GLY A 27 -9.48 -14.96 22.73
N HIS A 28 -9.95 -15.12 23.96
CA HIS A 28 -9.58 -14.22 25.07
C HIS A 28 -8.11 -14.40 25.49
N VAL A 29 -7.61 -15.63 25.51
CA VAL A 29 -6.19 -15.92 25.82
C VAL A 29 -5.26 -15.28 24.78
N LEU A 30 -5.57 -15.44 23.47
CA LEU A 30 -4.81 -14.80 22.39
C LEU A 30 -4.87 -13.27 22.50
N MET A 31 -6.05 -12.72 22.77
CA MET A 31 -6.22 -11.28 22.96
C MET A 31 -5.40 -10.78 24.16
N ALA A 32 -5.46 -11.48 25.31
CA ALA A 32 -4.68 -11.13 26.49
C ALA A 32 -3.17 -11.21 26.21
N PHE A 33 -2.71 -12.24 25.49
CA PHE A 33 -1.31 -12.35 25.06
C PHE A 33 -0.85 -11.14 24.24
N TRP A 34 -1.64 -10.71 23.25
CA TRP A 34 -1.30 -9.55 22.43
C TRP A 34 -1.34 -8.23 23.22
N ILE A 35 -2.29 -8.08 24.15
CA ILE A 35 -2.36 -6.90 25.03
C ILE A 35 -1.12 -6.84 25.93
N VAL A 36 -0.77 -7.94 26.60
CA VAL A 36 0.41 -8.02 27.48
C VAL A 36 1.69 -7.75 26.69
N SER A 37 1.83 -8.36 25.50
CA SER A 37 2.98 -8.13 24.63
C SER A 37 3.07 -6.66 24.18
N GLY A 38 1.94 -6.04 23.83
CA GLY A 38 1.87 -4.62 23.46
C GLY A 38 2.24 -3.69 24.61
N ILE A 39 1.73 -3.97 25.81
CA ILE A 39 2.08 -3.21 27.04
C ILE A 39 3.57 -3.39 27.34
N GLY A 40 4.10 -4.63 27.29
CA GLY A 40 5.52 -4.92 27.50
C GLY A 40 6.42 -4.14 26.53
N LEU A 41 6.06 -4.13 25.25
CA LEU A 41 6.78 -3.35 24.24
C LEU A 41 6.70 -1.84 24.53
N ALA A 42 5.53 -1.32 24.88
CA ALA A 42 5.35 0.10 25.20
C ALA A 42 6.18 0.53 26.42
N LEU A 43 6.22 -0.29 27.47
CA LEU A 43 7.04 -0.05 28.65
C LEU A 43 8.53 -0.08 28.31
N TYR A 44 8.97 -1.08 27.52
CA TYR A 44 10.35 -1.18 27.04
C TYR A 44 10.76 0.05 26.25
N LEU A 45 9.95 0.50 25.31
CA LEU A 45 10.20 1.70 24.50
C LEU A 45 10.22 2.95 25.38
N GLY A 46 9.28 3.08 26.32
CA GLY A 46 9.22 4.22 27.27
C GLY A 46 10.48 4.34 28.11
N GLN A 47 10.98 3.23 28.65
CA GLN A 47 12.22 3.19 29.44
C GLN A 47 13.46 3.54 28.61
N ASN A 48 13.48 3.15 27.33
CA ASN A 48 14.61 3.34 26.45
C ASN A 48 14.52 4.62 25.59
N LEU A 49 13.45 5.41 25.71
CA LEU A 49 13.25 6.63 24.91
C LEU A 49 14.34 7.70 25.17
N PHE A 50 14.84 7.76 26.39
CA PHE A 50 15.90 8.71 26.78
C PHE A 50 17.27 8.03 26.93
N SER A 51 17.43 6.81 26.41
CA SER A 51 18.71 6.10 26.40
C SER A 51 19.73 6.81 25.48
N THR A 52 21.00 6.55 25.69
CA THR A 52 22.08 7.00 24.82
C THR A 52 21.87 6.56 23.36
N PHE A 53 21.34 5.32 23.18
CA PHE A 53 20.99 4.80 21.87
C PHE A 53 19.93 5.67 21.19
N ALA A 54 18.82 5.94 21.88
CA ALA A 54 17.73 6.71 21.34
C ALA A 54 18.15 8.13 20.97
N SER A 55 18.87 8.83 21.84
CA SER A 55 19.36 10.20 21.57
C SER A 55 20.29 10.25 20.36
N GLN A 56 21.10 9.22 20.12
CA GLN A 56 22.06 9.15 19.01
C GLN A 56 21.40 8.76 17.68
N TYR A 57 20.41 7.86 17.68
CA TYR A 57 19.89 7.24 16.47
C TYR A 57 18.46 7.69 16.09
N LEU A 58 17.59 8.11 17.01
CA LEU A 58 16.24 8.58 16.64
C LEU A 58 16.23 9.71 15.59
N PRO A 59 17.12 10.72 15.65
CA PRO A 59 17.16 11.72 14.58
C PRO A 59 17.45 11.14 13.19
N LYS A 60 18.24 10.05 13.13
CA LYS A 60 18.57 9.35 11.87
C LYS A 60 17.36 8.58 11.33
N TYR A 61 16.54 8.00 12.20
CA TYR A 61 15.26 7.38 11.77
C TYR A 61 14.29 8.40 11.18
N VAL A 62 14.30 9.64 11.68
CA VAL A 62 13.48 10.71 11.08
C VAL A 62 13.98 11.02 9.66
N THR A 63 15.28 11.15 9.46
CA THR A 63 15.85 11.35 8.10
C THR A 63 15.59 10.15 7.20
N GLY A 64 15.76 8.92 7.71
CA GLY A 64 15.41 7.68 7.01
C GLY A 64 13.92 7.62 6.63
N ALA A 65 13.02 8.06 7.52
CA ALA A 65 11.60 8.13 7.23
C ALA A 65 11.28 9.10 6.08
N VAL A 66 11.97 10.23 6.00
CA VAL A 66 11.83 11.16 4.87
C VAL A 66 12.28 10.49 3.56
N VAL A 67 13.38 9.74 3.58
CA VAL A 67 13.87 8.97 2.42
C VAL A 67 12.84 7.92 2.00
N THR A 68 12.34 7.13 2.95
CA THR A 68 11.28 6.13 2.75
C THR A 68 10.05 6.74 2.10
N LEU A 69 9.56 7.87 2.65
CA LEU A 69 8.36 8.56 2.14
C LEU A 69 8.59 9.12 0.73
N LYS A 70 9.74 9.75 0.47
CA LYS A 70 10.08 10.25 -0.88
C LYS A 70 10.12 9.12 -1.89
N LEU A 71 10.81 8.02 -1.58
CA LEU A 71 10.90 6.86 -2.46
C LEU A 71 9.51 6.28 -2.76
N THR A 72 8.70 6.08 -1.71
CA THR A 72 7.34 5.56 -1.83
C THR A 72 6.46 6.46 -2.69
N ILE A 73 6.41 7.77 -2.38
CA ILE A 73 5.53 8.71 -3.08
C ILE A 73 5.94 8.87 -4.54
N TYR A 74 7.24 9.05 -4.82
CA TYR A 74 7.71 9.23 -6.20
C TYR A 74 7.49 7.97 -7.04
N SER A 75 7.83 6.79 -6.51
CA SER A 75 7.57 5.53 -7.21
C SER A 75 6.09 5.30 -7.46
N PHE A 76 5.23 5.61 -6.47
CA PHE A 76 3.79 5.46 -6.58
C PHE A 76 3.20 6.38 -7.66
N LEU A 77 3.63 7.64 -7.71
CA LEU A 77 3.14 8.62 -8.70
C LEU A 77 3.62 8.27 -10.12
N ILE A 78 4.90 7.92 -10.29
CA ILE A 78 5.44 7.46 -11.57
C ILE A 78 4.72 6.17 -12.00
N GLY A 79 4.54 5.22 -11.07
CA GLY A 79 3.79 3.99 -11.30
C GLY A 79 2.35 4.26 -11.72
N ALA A 80 1.67 5.23 -11.10
CA ALA A 80 0.31 5.63 -11.47
C ALA A 80 0.24 6.17 -12.91
N ALA A 81 1.21 6.99 -13.30
CA ALA A 81 1.29 7.50 -14.69
C ALA A 81 1.54 6.35 -15.68
N LEU A 82 2.43 5.42 -15.37
CA LEU A 82 2.75 4.26 -16.22
C LEU A 82 1.62 3.21 -16.22
N SER A 83 0.84 3.09 -15.16
CA SER A 83 -0.23 2.11 -15.05
C SER A 83 -1.37 2.34 -16.04
N VAL A 84 -1.64 3.60 -16.44
CA VAL A 84 -2.72 3.93 -17.38
C VAL A 84 -2.46 3.34 -18.77
N PRO A 85 -1.34 3.65 -19.46
CA PRO A 85 -1.06 3.04 -20.77
C PRO A 85 -0.91 1.51 -20.66
N LEU A 86 -0.40 0.98 -19.54
CA LEU A 86 -0.27 -0.44 -19.32
C LEU A 86 -1.65 -1.14 -19.18
N ALA A 87 -2.58 -0.57 -18.43
CA ALA A 87 -3.96 -1.07 -18.30
C ALA A 87 -4.68 -1.06 -19.66
N LEU A 88 -4.47 -0.01 -20.47
CA LEU A 88 -4.99 0.08 -21.84
C LEU A 88 -4.37 -1.00 -22.73
N ALA A 89 -3.06 -1.22 -22.66
CA ALA A 89 -2.37 -2.27 -23.40
C ALA A 89 -2.90 -3.66 -23.05
N CYS A 90 -3.06 -3.97 -21.75
CA CYS A 90 -3.63 -5.25 -21.29
C CYS A 90 -5.08 -5.48 -21.76
N SER A 91 -5.81 -4.39 -22.06
CA SER A 91 -7.20 -4.43 -22.52
C SER A 91 -7.34 -4.25 -24.04
N ALA A 92 -6.22 -4.15 -24.78
CA ALA A 92 -6.22 -3.86 -26.21
C ALA A 92 -6.85 -5.00 -27.02
N LYS A 93 -7.52 -4.63 -28.13
CA LYS A 93 -8.06 -5.58 -29.10
C LYS A 93 -6.95 -6.31 -29.87
N ASN A 94 -5.84 -5.61 -30.15
CA ASN A 94 -4.67 -6.19 -30.79
C ASN A 94 -4.01 -7.20 -29.84
N SER A 95 -3.92 -8.46 -30.28
CA SER A 95 -3.39 -9.57 -29.47
C SER A 95 -1.91 -9.37 -29.11
N ALA A 96 -1.09 -8.80 -29.98
CA ALA A 96 0.32 -8.57 -29.69
C ALA A 96 0.51 -7.52 -28.59
N VAL A 97 -0.21 -6.39 -28.66
CA VAL A 97 -0.16 -5.33 -27.63
C VAL A 97 -0.65 -5.88 -26.30
N ARG A 98 -1.76 -6.63 -26.30
CA ARG A 98 -2.30 -7.23 -25.09
C ARG A 98 -1.34 -8.27 -24.49
N SER A 99 -0.69 -9.08 -25.32
CA SER A 99 0.28 -10.07 -24.84
C SER A 99 1.50 -9.41 -24.21
N LEU A 100 2.03 -8.33 -24.79
CA LEU A 100 3.14 -7.56 -24.21
C LEU A 100 2.76 -6.92 -22.90
N GLY A 101 1.57 -6.29 -22.81
CA GLY A 101 1.07 -5.73 -21.56
C GLY A 101 0.93 -6.79 -20.46
N ASN A 102 0.33 -7.93 -20.79
CA ASN A 102 0.17 -9.03 -19.84
C ASN A 102 1.52 -9.65 -19.43
N ALA A 103 2.48 -9.78 -20.37
CA ALA A 103 3.82 -10.27 -20.05
C ALA A 103 4.56 -9.36 -19.07
N TYR A 104 4.45 -8.02 -19.25
CA TYR A 104 4.98 -7.05 -18.31
C TYR A 104 4.37 -7.24 -16.91
N VAL A 105 3.04 -7.27 -16.85
CA VAL A 105 2.32 -7.42 -15.56
C VAL A 105 2.68 -8.75 -14.90
N TYR A 106 2.73 -9.84 -15.67
CA TYR A 106 3.12 -11.14 -15.17
C TYR A 106 4.55 -11.16 -14.60
N PHE A 107 5.51 -10.53 -15.31
CA PHE A 107 6.89 -10.45 -14.85
C PHE A 107 7.02 -9.66 -13.53
N PHE A 108 6.52 -8.40 -13.50
CA PHE A 108 6.71 -7.54 -12.34
C PHE A 108 5.90 -7.97 -11.10
N ARG A 109 4.75 -8.60 -11.27
CA ARG A 109 3.96 -9.16 -10.16
C ARG A 109 4.36 -10.57 -9.77
N GLY A 110 4.95 -11.32 -10.70
CA GLY A 110 5.34 -12.70 -10.49
C GLY A 110 6.77 -12.90 -9.95
N THR A 111 7.60 -11.85 -9.94
CA THR A 111 8.98 -11.93 -9.44
C THR A 111 9.14 -11.13 -8.14
N PRO A 112 10.05 -11.56 -7.22
CA PRO A 112 10.33 -10.83 -5.99
C PRO A 112 10.91 -9.43 -6.28
N LEU A 113 10.39 -8.40 -5.59
CA LEU A 113 10.88 -7.02 -5.72
C LEU A 113 12.39 -6.90 -5.47
N LEU A 114 12.92 -7.66 -4.51
CA LEU A 114 14.35 -7.73 -4.23
C LEU A 114 15.17 -8.17 -5.46
N ALA A 115 14.69 -9.21 -6.15
CA ALA A 115 15.36 -9.70 -7.37
C ALA A 115 15.34 -8.65 -8.50
N GLN A 116 14.25 -7.90 -8.62
CA GLN A 116 14.13 -6.81 -9.58
C GLN A 116 15.11 -5.67 -9.28
N VAL A 117 15.28 -5.29 -8.00
CA VAL A 117 16.27 -4.29 -7.58
C VAL A 117 17.69 -4.77 -7.93
N PHE A 118 18.01 -6.03 -7.66
CA PHE A 118 19.33 -6.58 -8.00
C PHE A 118 19.55 -6.62 -9.51
N LEU A 119 18.55 -7.00 -10.27
CA LEU A 119 18.65 -7.04 -11.73
C LEU A 119 18.90 -5.65 -12.33
N ILE A 120 18.23 -4.61 -11.82
CA ILE A 120 18.39 -3.25 -12.33
C ILE A 120 19.68 -2.62 -11.81
N TYR A 121 19.98 -2.71 -10.52
CA TYR A 121 21.14 -2.04 -9.95
C TYR A 121 22.46 -2.76 -10.30
N TYR A 122 22.59 -4.06 -10.00
CA TYR A 122 23.80 -4.82 -10.27
C TYR A 122 23.83 -5.37 -11.69
N GLY A 123 22.67 -5.86 -12.21
CA GLY A 123 22.62 -6.44 -13.54
C GLY A 123 22.89 -5.42 -14.63
N LEU A 124 22.18 -4.30 -14.66
CA LEU A 124 22.46 -3.23 -15.62
C LEU A 124 23.78 -2.52 -15.33
N GLY A 125 24.18 -2.41 -14.06
CA GLY A 125 25.49 -1.88 -13.66
C GLY A 125 26.68 -2.62 -14.29
N SER A 126 26.52 -3.91 -14.60
CA SER A 126 27.54 -4.72 -15.29
C SER A 126 27.79 -4.27 -16.73
N PHE A 127 26.82 -3.60 -17.36
CA PHE A 127 26.90 -3.11 -18.73
C PHE A 127 27.35 -1.65 -18.83
N ARG A 128 28.23 -1.21 -17.90
CA ARG A 128 28.71 0.17 -17.81
C ARG A 128 29.13 0.75 -19.16
N SER A 129 29.98 0.03 -19.92
CA SER A 129 30.49 0.51 -21.21
C SER A 129 29.36 0.80 -22.22
N ALA A 130 28.38 -0.11 -22.33
CA ALA A 130 27.23 0.07 -23.21
C ALA A 130 26.35 1.23 -22.74
N LEU A 131 26.10 1.34 -21.44
CA LEU A 131 25.29 2.44 -20.88
C LEU A 131 25.97 3.80 -21.04
N ASP A 132 27.29 3.85 -20.96
CA ASP A 132 28.07 5.07 -21.17
C ASP A 132 28.03 5.52 -22.63
N THR A 133 28.12 4.58 -23.56
CA THR A 133 27.99 4.86 -25.02
C THR A 133 26.65 5.49 -25.38
N VAL A 134 25.55 5.08 -24.73
CA VAL A 134 24.21 5.63 -24.96
C VAL A 134 23.87 6.78 -23.98
N GLY A 135 24.84 7.24 -23.19
CA GLY A 135 24.66 8.36 -22.27
C GLY A 135 23.74 8.10 -21.06
N LEU A 136 23.50 6.84 -20.70
CA LEU A 136 22.61 6.47 -19.60
C LEU A 136 23.35 6.08 -18.30
N TRP A 137 24.69 6.02 -18.33
CA TRP A 137 25.46 5.61 -17.16
C TRP A 137 25.25 6.51 -15.94
N TRP A 138 25.07 7.83 -16.12
CA TRP A 138 24.79 8.76 -15.03
C TRP A 138 23.56 8.37 -14.22
N PHE A 139 22.56 7.76 -14.86
CA PHE A 139 21.34 7.31 -14.21
C PHE A 139 21.54 5.99 -13.44
N PHE A 140 22.11 4.98 -14.11
CA PHE A 140 22.24 3.62 -13.56
C PHE A 140 23.40 3.45 -12.57
N ARG A 141 24.34 4.38 -12.50
CA ARG A 141 25.37 4.39 -11.45
C ARG A 141 24.84 4.78 -10.06
N ASP A 142 23.69 5.41 -10.00
CA ASP A 142 23.06 5.90 -8.77
C ASP A 142 22.04 4.91 -8.25
N ALA A 143 22.25 4.42 -7.03
CA ALA A 143 21.35 3.47 -6.38
C ALA A 143 19.91 4.02 -6.22
N TRP A 144 19.78 5.32 -5.91
CA TRP A 144 18.47 5.95 -5.77
C TRP A 144 17.66 5.87 -7.06
N ASN A 145 18.25 6.22 -8.20
CA ASN A 145 17.60 6.18 -9.50
C ASN A 145 17.18 4.76 -9.87
N CYS A 146 18.06 3.78 -9.64
CA CYS A 146 17.79 2.37 -9.93
C CYS A 146 16.61 1.83 -9.07
N VAL A 147 16.61 2.13 -7.78
CA VAL A 147 15.53 1.69 -6.88
C VAL A 147 14.22 2.41 -7.20
N LEU A 148 14.27 3.73 -7.43
CA LEU A 148 13.09 4.50 -7.82
C LEU A 148 12.45 3.94 -9.11
N LEU A 149 13.28 3.66 -10.12
CA LEU A 149 12.83 3.04 -11.37
C LEU A 149 12.21 1.65 -11.11
N THR A 150 12.90 0.80 -10.36
CA THR A 150 12.43 -0.55 -10.06
C THR A 150 11.07 -0.53 -9.37
N PHE A 151 10.93 0.31 -8.35
CA PHE A 151 9.70 0.42 -7.59
C PHE A 151 8.58 1.02 -8.44
N ALA A 152 8.89 2.00 -9.28
CA ALA A 152 7.91 2.58 -10.21
C ALA A 152 7.40 1.56 -11.22
N LEU A 153 8.30 0.76 -11.82
CA LEU A 153 7.94 -0.30 -12.76
C LEU A 153 7.13 -1.42 -12.07
N ASN A 154 7.54 -1.81 -10.87
CA ASN A 154 6.83 -2.82 -10.10
C ASN A 154 5.42 -2.37 -9.74
N THR A 155 5.27 -1.20 -9.09
CA THR A 155 3.95 -0.70 -8.69
C THR A 155 3.06 -0.34 -9.88
N ALA A 156 3.64 0.04 -11.05
CA ALA A 156 2.88 0.25 -12.28
C ALA A 156 2.10 -1.01 -12.69
N ALA A 157 2.70 -2.19 -12.53
CA ALA A 157 2.04 -3.46 -12.85
C ALA A 157 0.86 -3.74 -11.90
N TYR A 158 1.04 -3.50 -10.59
CA TYR A 158 -0.05 -3.65 -9.62
C TYR A 158 -1.16 -2.63 -9.84
N GLN A 159 -0.81 -1.37 -10.07
CA GLN A 159 -1.77 -0.29 -10.30
C GLN A 159 -2.54 -0.49 -11.61
N ALA A 160 -1.89 -0.98 -12.67
CA ALA A 160 -2.58 -1.32 -13.93
C ALA A 160 -3.65 -2.39 -13.74
N GLU A 161 -3.38 -3.43 -12.94
CA GLU A 161 -4.37 -4.46 -12.62
C GLU A 161 -5.50 -3.93 -11.71
N ILE A 162 -5.19 -3.02 -10.78
CA ILE A 162 -6.21 -2.35 -9.97
C ILE A 162 -7.16 -1.55 -10.87
N LEU A 163 -6.63 -0.76 -11.82
CA LEU A 163 -7.45 0.01 -12.77
C LEU A 163 -8.30 -0.91 -13.64
N ARG A 164 -7.67 -1.94 -14.22
CA ARG A 164 -8.37 -2.92 -15.07
C ARG A 164 -9.47 -3.63 -14.30
N GLY A 165 -9.20 -4.10 -13.09
CA GLY A 165 -10.17 -4.76 -12.23
C GLY A 165 -11.32 -3.84 -11.83
N ALA A 166 -11.03 -2.58 -11.51
CA ALA A 166 -12.04 -1.58 -11.18
C ALA A 166 -12.99 -1.31 -12.36
N VAL A 167 -12.46 -1.16 -13.57
CA VAL A 167 -13.30 -0.99 -14.78
C VAL A 167 -14.14 -2.25 -15.06
N GLN A 168 -13.55 -3.43 -14.91
CA GLN A 168 -14.26 -4.71 -15.12
C GLN A 168 -15.34 -4.98 -14.08
N SER A 169 -15.23 -4.45 -12.87
CA SER A 169 -16.22 -4.60 -11.81
C SER A 169 -17.46 -3.75 -12.01
N MET A 170 -17.49 -2.84 -12.99
CA MET A 170 -18.64 -1.99 -13.25
C MET A 170 -19.83 -2.81 -13.74
N PRO A 171 -21.05 -2.63 -13.14
CA PRO A 171 -22.23 -3.36 -13.54
C PRO A 171 -22.55 -3.17 -15.03
N LYS A 172 -22.93 -4.25 -15.71
CA LYS A 172 -23.30 -4.20 -17.14
C LYS A 172 -24.43 -3.19 -17.41
N GLY A 173 -25.39 -3.07 -16.49
CA GLY A 173 -26.49 -2.11 -16.60
C GLY A 173 -26.06 -0.65 -16.72
N GLN A 174 -24.86 -0.26 -16.21
CA GLN A 174 -24.32 1.08 -16.43
C GLN A 174 -23.93 1.32 -17.90
N TRP A 175 -23.37 0.29 -18.54
CA TRP A 175 -23.05 0.33 -19.96
C TRP A 175 -24.29 0.33 -20.83
N GLU A 176 -25.23 -0.58 -20.53
CA GLU A 176 -26.49 -0.76 -21.28
C GLU A 176 -27.38 0.49 -21.16
N GLY A 177 -27.51 1.05 -19.95
CA GLY A 177 -28.26 2.28 -19.73
C GLY A 177 -27.69 3.49 -20.47
N ALA A 178 -26.35 3.62 -20.48
CA ALA A 178 -25.69 4.68 -21.24
C ALA A 178 -25.91 4.54 -22.76
N PHE A 179 -25.82 3.32 -23.28
CA PHE A 179 -26.08 3.06 -24.70
C PHE A 179 -27.55 3.26 -25.08
N SER A 180 -28.49 2.93 -24.20
CA SER A 180 -29.92 3.19 -24.42
C SER A 180 -30.27 4.68 -24.49
N LEU A 181 -29.42 5.53 -23.86
CA LEU A 181 -29.50 6.99 -23.96
C LEU A 181 -28.75 7.54 -25.22
N GLY A 182 -28.29 6.67 -26.11
CA GLY A 182 -27.57 7.06 -27.32
C GLY A 182 -26.14 7.55 -27.11
N LEU A 183 -25.55 7.35 -25.93
CA LEU A 183 -24.17 7.77 -25.67
C LEU A 183 -23.16 6.93 -26.46
N SER A 184 -22.17 7.59 -27.05
CA SER A 184 -21.06 6.90 -27.73
C SER A 184 -20.18 6.15 -26.72
N ARG A 185 -19.45 5.13 -27.18
CA ARG A 185 -18.58 4.32 -26.31
C ARG A 185 -17.56 5.15 -25.53
N GLY A 186 -16.96 6.16 -26.18
CA GLY A 186 -16.00 7.05 -25.53
C GLY A 186 -16.66 7.89 -24.42
N VAL A 187 -17.81 8.51 -24.70
CA VAL A 187 -18.56 9.29 -23.73
C VAL A 187 -18.98 8.41 -22.56
N THR A 188 -19.54 7.23 -22.84
CA THR A 188 -19.91 6.25 -21.81
C THR A 188 -18.72 5.91 -20.91
N PHE A 189 -17.56 5.59 -21.50
CA PHE A 189 -16.38 5.25 -20.74
C PHE A 189 -15.89 6.43 -19.86
N PHE A 190 -15.65 7.61 -20.45
CA PHE A 190 -15.04 8.72 -19.72
C PHE A 190 -16.00 9.46 -18.78
N LYS A 191 -17.31 9.50 -19.08
CA LYS A 191 -18.28 10.26 -18.29
C LYS A 191 -19.10 9.42 -17.31
N VAL A 192 -19.24 8.10 -17.55
CA VAL A 192 -20.06 7.23 -16.72
C VAL A 192 -19.21 6.20 -15.99
N ILE A 193 -18.44 5.43 -16.72
CA ILE A 193 -17.73 4.25 -16.17
C ILE A 193 -16.46 4.64 -15.41
N LEU A 194 -15.58 5.41 -16.02
CA LEU A 194 -14.27 5.75 -15.45
C LEU A 194 -14.38 6.47 -14.09
N PRO A 195 -15.25 7.47 -13.90
CA PRO A 195 -15.39 8.12 -12.59
C PRO A 195 -15.81 7.15 -11.48
N GLN A 196 -16.75 6.24 -11.78
CA GLN A 196 -17.19 5.23 -10.83
C GLN A 196 -16.09 4.19 -10.56
N ALA A 197 -15.39 3.73 -11.60
CA ALA A 197 -14.29 2.79 -11.49
C ALA A 197 -13.14 3.37 -10.64
N LEU A 198 -12.79 4.64 -10.80
CA LEU A 198 -11.77 5.30 -10.00
C LEU A 198 -12.14 5.33 -8.49
N ILE A 199 -13.42 5.51 -8.16
CA ILE A 199 -13.87 5.42 -6.77
C ILE A 199 -13.67 4.01 -6.20
N VAL A 200 -14.00 2.97 -6.98
CA VAL A 200 -13.78 1.58 -6.57
C VAL A 200 -12.29 1.28 -6.43
N ALA A 201 -11.44 1.87 -7.27
CA ALA A 201 -9.99 1.70 -7.24
C ALA A 201 -9.31 2.34 -6.01
N LEU A 202 -9.93 3.32 -5.33
CA LEU A 202 -9.31 4.06 -4.22
C LEU A 202 -8.79 3.15 -3.11
N ARG A 203 -9.58 2.18 -2.66
CA ARG A 203 -9.17 1.26 -1.57
C ARG A 203 -8.00 0.36 -1.96
N PRO A 204 -8.03 -0.35 -3.12
CA PRO A 204 -6.85 -1.07 -3.60
C PRO A 204 -5.61 -0.20 -3.76
N TYR A 205 -5.74 1.04 -4.26
CA TYR A 205 -4.63 1.99 -4.36
C TYR A 205 -4.06 2.36 -2.98
N GLY A 206 -4.93 2.58 -1.98
CA GLY A 206 -4.49 2.83 -0.60
C GLY A 206 -3.73 1.66 0.01
N ASN A 207 -4.12 0.43 -0.32
CA ASN A 207 -3.37 -0.75 0.10
C ASN A 207 -2.04 -0.87 -0.64
N GLU A 208 -2.00 -0.56 -1.93
CA GLU A 208 -0.78 -0.63 -2.76
C GLU A 208 0.30 0.34 -2.25
N ILE A 209 -0.04 1.59 -1.92
CA ILE A 209 0.95 2.55 -1.40
C ILE A 209 1.52 2.11 -0.04
N ILE A 210 0.70 1.47 0.81
CA ILE A 210 1.16 0.90 2.08
C ILE A 210 2.10 -0.29 1.85
N LEU A 211 1.78 -1.17 0.89
CA LEU A 211 2.64 -2.29 0.52
C LEU A 211 3.98 -1.80 -0.04
N LEU A 212 3.95 -0.79 -0.91
CA LEU A 212 5.14 -0.17 -1.47
C LEU A 212 6.01 0.47 -0.39
N LEU A 213 5.41 1.18 0.59
CA LEU A 213 6.13 1.74 1.74
C LEU A 213 6.85 0.65 2.54
N LYS A 214 6.17 -0.45 2.84
CA LYS A 214 6.81 -1.58 3.55
C LYS A 214 7.90 -2.24 2.70
N GLY A 215 7.67 -2.35 1.40
CA GLY A 215 8.63 -2.87 0.43
C GLY A 215 9.89 -2.01 0.30
N SER A 216 9.82 -0.70 0.67
CA SER A 216 10.97 0.20 0.57
C SER A 216 12.17 -0.25 1.42
N ALA A 217 11.95 -1.05 2.47
CA ALA A 217 13.01 -1.62 3.29
C ALA A 217 14.08 -2.37 2.46
N ILE A 218 13.70 -2.89 1.29
CA ILE A 218 14.61 -3.56 0.36
C ILE A 218 15.68 -2.60 -0.17
N SER A 219 15.42 -1.29 -0.24
CA SER A 219 16.35 -0.29 -0.72
C SER A 219 17.63 -0.19 0.13
N SER A 220 17.53 -0.58 1.40
CA SER A 220 18.68 -0.61 2.34
C SER A 220 19.81 -1.53 1.87
N ILE A 221 19.50 -2.55 1.07
CA ILE A 221 20.49 -3.54 0.58
C ILE A 221 21.42 -2.92 -0.47
N VAL A 222 20.94 -1.92 -1.20
CA VAL A 222 21.73 -1.17 -2.18
C VAL A 222 22.17 0.20 -1.64
N THR A 223 22.46 0.25 -0.33
CA THR A 223 23.05 1.40 0.38
C THR A 223 22.18 2.68 0.43
N ILE A 224 20.88 2.57 0.25
CA ILE A 224 19.97 3.69 0.51
C ILE A 224 19.66 3.73 2.01
N TYR A 225 19.87 4.88 2.63
CA TYR A 225 19.61 5.08 4.06
C TYR A 225 18.16 5.51 4.28
N ASP A 226 17.23 4.59 3.97
CA ASP A 226 15.84 4.66 4.40
C ASP A 226 15.71 4.26 5.88
N ILE A 227 14.51 4.07 6.42
CA ILE A 227 14.30 3.63 7.81
C ILE A 227 15.11 2.35 8.09
N MET A 228 15.06 1.36 7.20
CA MET A 228 15.77 0.08 7.39
C MET A 228 17.29 0.24 7.22
N GLY A 229 17.72 1.09 6.28
CA GLY A 229 19.13 1.41 6.08
C GLY A 229 19.75 2.08 7.31
N GLU A 230 19.05 2.99 7.96
CA GLU A 230 19.50 3.59 9.22
C GLU A 230 19.49 2.58 10.38
N ALA A 231 18.52 1.65 10.41
CA ALA A 231 18.51 0.57 11.40
C ALA A 231 19.71 -0.36 11.24
N ASN A 232 20.00 -0.79 10.00
CA ASN A 232 21.19 -1.61 9.71
C ASN A 232 22.49 -0.88 10.10
N ARG A 233 22.56 0.42 9.84
CA ARG A 233 23.70 1.25 10.22
C ARG A 233 23.84 1.42 11.73
N ALA A 234 22.72 1.59 12.44
CA ALA A 234 22.72 1.65 13.90
C ALA A 234 23.16 0.32 14.50
N PHE A 235 22.57 -0.78 14.04
CA PHE A 235 22.91 -2.12 14.50
C PHE A 235 24.37 -2.48 14.25
N SER A 236 24.93 -2.21 13.07
CA SER A 236 26.32 -2.53 12.75
C SER A 236 27.34 -1.76 13.60
N ARG A 237 26.94 -0.67 14.25
CA ARG A 237 27.79 0.12 15.15
C ARG A 237 27.61 -0.20 16.63
N SER A 238 26.40 -0.55 17.04
CA SER A 238 26.05 -0.78 18.44
C SER A 238 25.93 -2.26 18.80
N PHE A 239 25.67 -3.12 17.82
CA PHE A 239 25.27 -4.52 17.98
C PHE A 239 24.01 -4.67 18.88
N ASP A 240 23.20 -3.60 18.98
CA ASP A 240 22.00 -3.56 19.80
C ASP A 240 20.75 -3.76 18.95
N PHE A 241 19.95 -4.79 19.27
CA PHE A 241 18.69 -5.10 18.59
C PHE A 241 17.62 -4.01 18.74
N GLN A 242 17.80 -3.07 19.66
CA GLN A 242 16.94 -1.88 19.74
C GLN A 242 16.83 -1.18 18.39
N ALA A 243 17.87 -1.22 17.54
CA ALA A 243 17.85 -0.67 16.18
C ALA A 243 16.63 -1.13 15.38
N TYR A 244 16.36 -2.43 15.37
CA TYR A 244 15.23 -2.99 14.62
C TYR A 244 13.87 -2.74 15.28
N ILE A 245 13.83 -2.65 16.60
CA ILE A 245 12.61 -2.30 17.33
C ILE A 245 12.18 -0.86 16.99
N TRP A 246 13.11 0.09 17.03
CA TRP A 246 12.86 1.47 16.63
C TRP A 246 12.51 1.61 15.16
N ALA A 247 13.13 0.82 14.27
CA ALA A 247 12.74 0.78 12.86
C ALA A 247 11.29 0.30 12.70
N ALA A 248 10.88 -0.76 13.40
CA ALA A 248 9.50 -1.26 13.35
C ALA A 248 8.50 -0.20 13.81
N VAL A 249 8.82 0.55 14.88
CA VAL A 249 8.01 1.69 15.34
C VAL A 249 7.94 2.80 14.29
N ALA A 250 9.08 3.16 13.68
CA ALA A 250 9.15 4.19 12.65
C ALA A 250 8.31 3.80 11.41
N TYR A 251 8.39 2.52 10.95
CA TYR A 251 7.53 2.02 9.88
C TYR A 251 6.06 2.03 10.26
N LEU A 252 5.71 1.64 11.49
CA LEU A 252 4.33 1.67 11.97
C LEU A 252 3.75 3.10 11.93
N ILE A 253 4.53 4.08 12.39
CA ILE A 253 4.14 5.49 12.34
C ILE A 253 3.99 5.96 10.89
N ALA A 254 4.95 5.63 10.01
CA ALA A 254 4.91 6.03 8.60
C ALA A 254 3.70 5.42 7.88
N VAL A 255 3.40 4.13 8.13
CA VAL A 255 2.20 3.45 7.58
C VAL A 255 0.93 4.12 8.08
N GLU A 256 0.84 4.41 9.38
CA GLU A 256 -0.35 5.03 9.97
C GLU A 256 -0.59 6.45 9.43
N LEU A 257 0.48 7.22 9.21
CA LEU A 257 0.40 8.55 8.60
C LEU A 257 -0.12 8.47 7.16
N ILE A 258 0.43 7.58 6.33
CA ILE A 258 -0.05 7.37 4.95
C ILE A 258 -1.50 6.86 4.95
N ARG A 259 -1.84 5.90 5.80
CA ARG A 259 -3.18 5.36 5.92
C ARG A 259 -4.20 6.47 6.25
N ARG A 260 -3.91 7.30 7.27
CA ARG A 260 -4.81 8.43 7.63
C ARG A 260 -4.93 9.45 6.52
N ALA A 261 -3.82 9.81 5.87
CA ALA A 261 -3.83 10.74 4.74
C ALA A 261 -4.69 10.18 3.59
N TRP A 262 -4.57 8.88 3.30
CA TRP A 262 -5.36 8.20 2.28
C TRP A 262 -6.85 8.14 2.65
N ASP A 263 -7.18 7.76 3.89
CA ASP A 263 -8.56 7.70 4.39
C ASP A 263 -9.24 9.08 4.30
N LEU A 264 -8.53 10.16 4.62
CA LEU A 264 -9.05 11.53 4.49
C LEU A 264 -9.31 11.90 3.04
N MET A 265 -8.41 11.50 2.12
CA MET A 265 -8.59 11.70 0.68
C MET A 265 -9.80 10.91 0.16
N GLU A 266 -9.90 9.62 0.51
CA GLU A 266 -11.05 8.77 0.14
C GLU A 266 -12.36 9.37 0.63
N GLN A 267 -12.41 9.81 1.89
CA GLN A 267 -13.60 10.43 2.48
C GLN A 267 -14.04 11.71 1.73
N ARG A 268 -13.09 12.52 1.29
CA ARG A 268 -13.39 13.74 0.51
C ARG A 268 -13.92 13.40 -0.88
N LEU A 269 -13.27 12.46 -1.57
CA LEU A 269 -13.65 12.05 -2.92
C LEU A 269 -15.01 11.31 -2.98
N THR A 270 -15.35 10.56 -1.90
CA THR A 270 -16.60 9.78 -1.83
C THR A 270 -17.75 10.48 -1.09
N ARG A 271 -17.54 11.73 -0.66
CA ARG A 271 -18.54 12.47 0.14
C ARG A 271 -19.91 12.53 -0.51
N HIS A 272 -19.98 12.71 -1.82
CA HIS A 272 -21.23 12.81 -2.59
C HIS A 272 -22.02 11.49 -2.62
N LEU A 273 -21.37 10.34 -2.38
CA LEU A 273 -22.03 9.02 -2.36
C LEU A 273 -22.66 8.67 -1.00
N ARG A 274 -22.31 9.39 0.07
CA ARG A 274 -22.78 9.12 1.43
C ARG A 274 -24.15 9.75 1.74
N HIS A 275 -24.64 10.66 0.93
CA HIS A 275 -25.92 11.37 1.16
C HIS A 275 -27.13 10.62 0.61
N GLY A 276 -26.99 9.37 0.17
CA GLY A 276 -28.04 8.51 -0.37
C GLY A 276 -28.43 7.31 0.52
N LYS A 277 -28.13 7.36 1.85
CA LYS A 277 -28.60 6.33 2.79
C LYS A 277 -29.45 6.97 3.87
#